data_70afc1159625be2c1754a4d91733ee42
#
_entry.id   70afc1159625be2c1754a4d91733ee42
#
_cell.length_a   1.000
_cell.length_b   1.000
_cell.length_c   1.000
_cell.angle_alpha   90.00
_cell.angle_beta   90.00
_cell.angle_gamma   90.00
#
_symmetry.space_group_name_H-M   'P 1'
#
loop_
_entity.id
_entity.type
_entity.pdbx_description
1 polymer ?
#
loop_
_entity_poly.entity_id
_entity_poly.type
_entity_poly.pdbx_seq_one_letter_code
_entity_poly.pdbx_strand_id
1 'polypeptide(L)'
;MTLIPVLPGAGRGPGFKQVVGMRWWRAGFGVAVLAVTTGLALLPGDAWPLATLAQAGARAGLQPYLPALTHLLGFAGLVGVFTALGGHPRLAAAGVLGYSALLELLQGFIPWREASWADMQVNLLAVVLGLGVVLGVTRGGRAGRRRRPLRIRVVVAKKE
;
A
#
# COMPACT_ATOMS: atom_id res chain seq x y z
N MET A 1 -0.38 49.49 31.27
CA MET A 1 0.31 49.07 30.02
C MET A 1 0.00 47.59 29.79
N THR A 2 -1.05 47.34 29.01
CA THR A 2 -1.62 45.97 28.87
C THR A 2 -0.97 45.31 27.65
N LEU A 3 -0.19 44.23 27.88
CA LEU A 3 0.42 43.47 26.85
C LEU A 3 -0.63 42.54 26.21
N ILE A 4 -0.98 42.81 24.96
CA ILE A 4 -1.82 41.91 24.16
C ILE A 4 -0.92 40.77 23.64
N PRO A 5 -1.20 39.49 23.93
CA PRO A 5 -0.42 38.40 23.37
C PRO A 5 -0.70 38.32 21.88
N VAL A 6 0.34 38.49 21.06
CA VAL A 6 0.30 38.23 19.64
C VAL A 6 0.27 36.72 19.47
N LEU A 7 -0.89 36.15 19.08
CA LEU A 7 -1.03 34.76 18.71
C LEU A 7 -0.17 34.48 17.47
N PRO A 8 0.71 33.46 17.50
CA PRO A 8 1.47 33.08 16.32
C PRO A 8 0.52 32.75 15.19
N GLY A 9 0.74 33.37 14.03
CA GLY A 9 -0.13 33.28 12.86
C GLY A 9 -0.52 31.84 12.56
N ALA A 10 -1.82 31.63 12.49
CA ALA A 10 -2.40 30.39 12.02
C ALA A 10 -1.88 30.13 10.61
N GLY A 11 -0.90 29.24 10.48
CA GLY A 11 -0.38 28.81 9.20
C GLY A 11 -1.55 28.36 8.34
N ARG A 12 -1.72 28.99 7.18
CA ARG A 12 -2.77 28.64 6.22
C ARG A 12 -2.62 27.17 5.89
N GLY A 13 -3.54 26.33 6.40
CA GLY A 13 -3.64 24.94 5.99
C GLY A 13 -3.80 24.83 4.47
N PRO A 14 -3.50 23.68 3.87
CA PRO A 14 -3.62 23.49 2.44
C PRO A 14 -5.02 23.88 1.97
N GLY A 15 -5.11 24.72 0.94
CA GLY A 15 -6.39 25.25 0.44
C GLY A 15 -7.32 24.10 0.02
N PHE A 16 -8.62 24.30 0.15
CA PHE A 16 -9.65 23.29 -0.15
C PHE A 16 -9.46 22.60 -1.51
N LYS A 17 -9.09 23.36 -2.57
CA LYS A 17 -8.78 22.82 -3.91
C LYS A 17 -7.61 21.83 -3.90
N GLN A 18 -6.60 22.06 -3.06
CA GLN A 18 -5.42 21.19 -2.94
C GLN A 18 -5.78 19.88 -2.23
N VAL A 19 -6.64 19.93 -1.22
CA VAL A 19 -7.12 18.72 -0.51
C VAL A 19 -8.03 17.88 -1.41
N VAL A 20 -8.93 18.51 -2.16
CA VAL A 20 -9.81 17.81 -3.11
C VAL A 20 -9.01 17.18 -4.23
N GLY A 21 -8.09 17.91 -4.86
CA GLY A 21 -7.22 17.37 -5.91
C GLY A 21 -6.41 16.16 -5.44
N MET A 22 -5.86 16.21 -4.22
CA MET A 22 -5.10 15.10 -3.65
C MET A 22 -5.93 13.83 -3.40
N ARG A 23 -7.23 13.95 -3.16
CA ARG A 23 -8.13 12.79 -2.99
C ARG A 23 -8.43 12.10 -4.32
N TRP A 24 -8.68 12.87 -5.38
CA TRP A 24 -9.03 12.34 -6.70
C TRP A 24 -7.86 11.59 -7.34
N TRP A 25 -6.64 12.12 -7.29
CA TRP A 25 -5.51 11.42 -7.86
C TRP A 25 -5.19 10.11 -7.12
N ARG A 26 -5.38 10.07 -5.78
CA ARG A 26 -5.23 8.84 -4.99
C ARG A 26 -6.24 7.79 -5.41
N ALA A 27 -7.49 8.18 -5.59
CA ALA A 27 -8.54 7.28 -6.06
C ALA A 27 -8.23 6.77 -7.48
N GLY A 28 -7.86 7.65 -8.41
CA GLY A 28 -7.47 7.28 -9.78
C GLY A 28 -6.28 6.33 -9.81
N PHE A 29 -5.24 6.59 -9.01
CA PHE A 29 -4.09 5.70 -8.90
C PHE A 29 -4.49 4.34 -8.32
N GLY A 30 -5.32 4.30 -7.28
CA GLY A 30 -5.83 3.05 -6.72
C GLY A 30 -6.59 2.20 -7.74
N VAL A 31 -7.48 2.83 -8.51
CA VAL A 31 -8.21 2.17 -9.61
C VAL A 31 -7.25 1.65 -10.67
N ALA A 32 -6.25 2.45 -11.08
CA ALA A 32 -5.26 2.03 -12.08
C ALA A 32 -4.46 0.81 -11.59
N VAL A 33 -4.04 0.79 -10.33
CA VAL A 33 -3.34 -0.36 -9.73
C VAL A 33 -4.22 -1.60 -9.76
N LEU A 34 -5.50 -1.50 -9.38
CA LEU A 34 -6.43 -2.63 -9.44
C LEU A 34 -6.63 -3.11 -10.88
N ALA A 35 -6.83 -2.20 -11.84
CA ALA A 35 -7.01 -2.54 -13.24
C ALA A 35 -5.80 -3.28 -13.82
N VAL A 36 -4.57 -2.80 -13.54
CA VAL A 36 -3.33 -3.46 -13.96
C VAL A 36 -3.19 -4.83 -13.30
N THR A 37 -3.43 -4.93 -11.99
CA THR A 37 -3.34 -6.21 -11.27
C THR A 37 -4.35 -7.22 -11.80
N THR A 38 -5.59 -6.78 -12.05
CA THR A 38 -6.64 -7.62 -12.64
C THR A 38 -6.22 -8.09 -14.04
N GLY A 39 -5.77 -7.17 -14.90
CA GLY A 39 -5.28 -7.52 -16.24
C GLY A 39 -4.20 -8.58 -16.20
N LEU A 40 -3.16 -8.37 -15.37
CA LEU A 40 -2.07 -9.32 -15.21
C LEU A 40 -2.54 -10.69 -14.66
N ALA A 41 -3.47 -10.70 -13.71
CA ALA A 41 -3.99 -11.94 -13.12
C ALA A 41 -4.82 -12.77 -14.10
N LEU A 42 -5.46 -12.14 -15.10
CA LEU A 42 -6.33 -12.78 -16.07
C LEU A 42 -5.64 -13.12 -17.40
N LEU A 43 -4.41 -12.60 -17.65
CA LEU A 43 -3.66 -12.91 -18.85
C LEU A 43 -3.24 -14.39 -18.91
N PRO A 44 -3.18 -15.00 -20.12
CA PRO A 44 -2.52 -16.28 -20.33
C PRO A 44 -1.06 -16.23 -19.86
N GLY A 45 -0.54 -17.34 -19.35
CA GLY A 45 0.80 -17.37 -18.76
C GLY A 45 1.94 -17.04 -19.74
N ASP A 46 1.76 -17.33 -21.03
CA ASP A 46 2.68 -17.03 -22.13
C ASP A 46 2.64 -15.55 -22.56
N ALA A 47 1.52 -14.87 -22.34
CA ALA A 47 1.35 -13.44 -22.59
C ALA A 47 1.83 -12.53 -21.43
N TRP A 48 2.38 -13.10 -20.37
CA TRP A 48 2.78 -12.35 -19.20
C TRP A 48 4.01 -11.48 -19.51
N PRO A 49 4.00 -10.17 -19.18
CA PRO A 49 5.11 -9.26 -19.48
C PRO A 49 6.41 -9.65 -18.75
N LEU A 50 6.32 -10.50 -17.74
CA LEU A 50 7.46 -11.02 -16.98
C LEU A 50 7.85 -12.45 -17.39
N ALA A 51 7.43 -12.92 -18.55
CA ALA A 51 7.74 -14.27 -19.05
C ALA A 51 9.26 -14.55 -19.09
N THR A 52 10.07 -13.53 -19.41
CA THR A 52 11.55 -13.65 -19.38
C THR A 52 12.10 -13.89 -17.97
N LEU A 53 11.53 -13.25 -16.95
CA LEU A 53 11.89 -13.48 -15.55
C LEU A 53 11.42 -14.86 -15.09
N ALA A 54 10.23 -15.29 -15.54
CA ALA A 54 9.73 -16.64 -15.28
C ALA A 54 10.67 -17.71 -15.88
N GLN A 55 11.16 -17.51 -17.11
CA GLN A 55 12.15 -18.39 -17.73
C GLN A 55 13.49 -18.40 -16.96
N ALA A 56 13.98 -17.25 -16.51
CA ALA A 56 15.17 -17.16 -15.68
C ALA A 56 14.99 -17.91 -14.35
N GLY A 57 13.84 -17.75 -13.71
CA GLY A 57 13.47 -18.50 -12.50
C GLY A 57 13.37 -20.00 -12.72
N ALA A 58 12.85 -20.42 -13.89
CA ALA A 58 12.80 -21.83 -14.27
C ALA A 58 14.20 -22.45 -14.37
N ARG A 59 15.15 -21.72 -14.99
CA ARG A 59 16.56 -22.15 -15.06
C ARG A 59 17.21 -22.26 -13.68
N ALA A 60 16.78 -21.46 -12.72
CA ALA A 60 17.23 -21.50 -11.33
C ALA A 60 16.49 -22.53 -10.45
N GLY A 61 15.60 -23.35 -11.03
CA GLY A 61 14.79 -24.34 -10.28
C GLY A 61 13.68 -23.73 -9.43
N LEU A 62 13.36 -22.43 -9.61
CA LEU A 62 12.36 -21.70 -8.84
C LEU A 62 10.96 -21.77 -9.45
N GLN A 63 10.80 -22.37 -10.63
CA GLN A 63 9.54 -22.42 -11.37
C GLN A 63 8.32 -22.82 -10.52
N PRO A 64 8.38 -23.87 -9.67
CA PRO A 64 7.21 -24.28 -8.90
C PRO A 64 6.78 -23.25 -7.85
N TYR A 65 7.67 -22.34 -7.47
CA TYR A 65 7.41 -21.33 -6.44
C TYR A 65 7.01 -19.96 -7.00
N LEU A 66 7.25 -19.71 -8.28
CA LEU A 66 7.02 -18.39 -8.90
C LEU A 66 5.56 -17.92 -8.78
N PRO A 67 4.54 -18.77 -9.04
CA PRO A 67 3.15 -18.35 -8.86
C PRO A 67 2.87 -17.91 -7.42
N ALA A 68 3.27 -18.70 -6.43
CA ALA A 68 3.07 -18.40 -5.02
C ALA A 68 3.80 -17.11 -4.60
N LEU A 69 5.04 -16.89 -5.09
CA LEU A 69 5.80 -15.66 -4.83
C LEU A 69 5.14 -14.43 -5.43
N THR A 70 4.60 -14.52 -6.65
CA THR A 70 3.91 -13.40 -7.29
C THR A 70 2.63 -13.02 -6.54
N HIS A 71 1.85 -14.00 -6.09
CA HIS A 71 0.68 -13.78 -5.23
C HIS A 71 1.10 -13.15 -3.90
N LEU A 72 2.12 -13.72 -3.24
CA LEU A 72 2.61 -13.24 -1.95
C LEU A 72 3.06 -11.78 -2.01
N LEU A 73 3.94 -11.44 -2.95
CA LEU A 73 4.47 -10.08 -3.09
C LEU A 73 3.41 -9.11 -3.61
N GLY A 74 2.58 -9.55 -4.55
CA GLY A 74 1.53 -8.73 -5.13
C GLY A 74 0.49 -8.30 -4.09
N PHE A 75 -0.11 -9.23 -3.38
CA PHE A 75 -1.17 -8.90 -2.40
C PHE A 75 -0.62 -8.25 -1.13
N ALA A 76 0.58 -8.62 -0.66
CA ALA A 76 1.25 -7.90 0.43
C ALA A 76 1.55 -6.44 0.04
N GLY A 77 2.05 -6.24 -1.19
CA GLY A 77 2.30 -4.92 -1.76
C GLY A 77 1.02 -4.08 -1.89
N LEU A 78 -0.10 -4.67 -2.33
CA LEU A 78 -1.39 -3.97 -2.42
C LEU A 78 -1.86 -3.44 -1.05
N VAL A 79 -1.71 -4.21 0.04
CA VAL A 79 -2.02 -3.72 1.40
C VAL A 79 -1.17 -2.49 1.73
N GLY A 80 0.12 -2.50 1.39
CA GLY A 80 1.03 -1.36 1.55
C GLY A 80 0.58 -0.15 0.74
N VAL A 81 0.30 -0.33 -0.55
CA VAL A 81 -0.14 0.74 -1.46
C VAL A 81 -1.44 1.38 -0.98
N PHE A 82 -2.49 0.59 -0.70
CA PHE A 82 -3.76 1.16 -0.25
C PHE A 82 -3.67 1.85 1.10
N THR A 83 -2.79 1.38 1.98
CA THR A 83 -2.51 2.08 3.24
C THR A 83 -1.77 3.40 2.99
N ALA A 84 -0.77 3.42 2.11
CA ALA A 84 -0.01 4.62 1.76
C ALA A 84 -0.90 5.67 1.06
N LEU A 85 -1.91 5.24 0.30
CA LEU A 85 -2.92 6.11 -0.28
C LEU A 85 -3.88 6.74 0.77
N GLY A 86 -3.66 6.51 2.04
CA GLY A 86 -4.42 7.08 3.15
C GLY A 86 -5.54 6.17 3.67
N GLY A 87 -5.55 4.90 3.27
CA GLY A 87 -6.45 3.90 3.82
C GLY A 87 -6.08 3.51 5.25
N HIS A 88 -7.09 3.07 6.02
CA HIS A 88 -6.82 2.45 7.31
C HIS A 88 -6.23 1.04 7.06
N PRO A 89 -5.11 0.63 7.68
CA PRO A 89 -4.42 -0.63 7.36
C PRO A 89 -5.31 -1.87 7.38
N ARG A 90 -6.19 -1.98 8.38
CA ARG A 90 -7.10 -3.13 8.51
C ARG A 90 -8.17 -3.15 7.40
N LEU A 91 -8.70 -1.98 7.01
CA LEU A 91 -9.67 -1.88 5.91
C LEU A 91 -8.99 -2.15 4.57
N ALA A 92 -7.76 -1.68 4.37
CA ALA A 92 -6.95 -1.99 3.19
C ALA A 92 -6.73 -3.52 3.09
N ALA A 93 -6.34 -4.17 4.19
CA ALA A 93 -6.16 -5.61 4.24
C ALA A 93 -7.46 -6.38 3.93
N ALA A 94 -8.58 -6.00 4.55
CA ALA A 94 -9.88 -6.62 4.28
C ALA A 94 -10.33 -6.43 2.83
N GLY A 95 -10.14 -5.22 2.27
CA GLY A 95 -10.45 -4.93 0.87
C GLY A 95 -9.59 -5.74 -0.11
N VAL A 96 -8.27 -5.85 0.16
CA VAL A 96 -7.36 -6.66 -0.66
C VAL A 96 -7.70 -8.15 -0.58
N LEU A 97 -8.09 -8.65 0.58
CA LEU A 97 -8.53 -10.04 0.73
C LEU A 97 -9.81 -10.30 -0.06
N GLY A 98 -10.82 -9.42 0.05
CA GLY A 98 -12.05 -9.54 -0.75
C GLY A 98 -11.78 -9.44 -2.25
N TYR A 99 -10.88 -8.55 -2.66
CA TYR A 99 -10.45 -8.43 -4.05
C TYR A 99 -9.73 -9.71 -4.54
N SER A 100 -8.85 -10.30 -3.74
CA SER A 100 -8.17 -11.56 -4.11
C SER A 100 -9.16 -12.72 -4.28
N ALA A 101 -10.18 -12.81 -3.40
CA ALA A 101 -11.24 -13.79 -3.53
C ALA A 101 -12.07 -13.60 -4.80
N LEU A 102 -12.37 -12.34 -5.16
CA LEU A 102 -13.06 -12.02 -6.41
C LEU A 102 -12.23 -12.42 -7.63
N LEU A 103 -10.92 -12.15 -7.62
CA LEU A 103 -10.03 -12.55 -8.71
C LEU A 103 -10.02 -14.07 -8.89
N GLU A 104 -9.95 -14.82 -7.80
CA GLU A 104 -9.97 -16.29 -7.84
C GLU A 104 -11.27 -16.83 -8.44
N LEU A 105 -12.40 -16.22 -8.05
CA LEU A 105 -13.69 -16.55 -8.66
C LEU A 105 -13.71 -16.24 -10.16
N LEU A 106 -13.20 -15.09 -10.58
CA LEU A 106 -13.13 -14.71 -11.98
C LEU A 106 -12.23 -15.65 -12.78
N GLN A 107 -11.11 -16.09 -12.22
CA GLN A 107 -10.20 -17.05 -12.85
C GLN A 107 -10.89 -18.38 -13.15
N GLY A 108 -11.80 -18.84 -12.28
CA GLY A 108 -12.59 -20.04 -12.52
C GLY A 108 -13.53 -19.99 -13.74
N PHE A 109 -13.82 -18.81 -14.30
CA PHE A 109 -14.59 -18.64 -15.54
C PHE A 109 -13.70 -18.52 -16.79
N ILE A 110 -12.37 -18.53 -16.65
CA ILE A 110 -11.44 -18.33 -17.75
C ILE A 110 -10.84 -19.67 -18.18
N PRO A 111 -10.96 -20.08 -19.47
CA PRO A 111 -10.59 -21.41 -19.92
C PRO A 111 -9.12 -21.81 -19.69
N TRP A 112 -8.21 -20.82 -19.59
CA TRP A 112 -6.77 -21.06 -19.38
C TRP A 112 -6.32 -20.79 -17.94
N ARG A 113 -7.25 -20.63 -17.00
CA ARG A 113 -6.99 -20.43 -15.57
C ARG A 113 -7.80 -21.42 -14.76
N GLU A 114 -7.25 -21.81 -13.64
CA GLU A 114 -7.93 -22.67 -12.68
C GLU A 114 -8.02 -21.93 -11.34
N ALA A 115 -9.22 -21.91 -10.76
CA ALA A 115 -9.40 -21.43 -9.40
C ALA A 115 -8.73 -22.40 -8.41
N SER A 116 -7.84 -21.90 -7.57
CA SER A 116 -7.01 -22.72 -6.70
C SER A 116 -7.18 -22.38 -5.22
N TRP A 117 -7.56 -23.36 -4.42
CA TRP A 117 -7.54 -23.20 -2.96
C TRP A 117 -6.15 -22.91 -2.40
N ALA A 118 -5.10 -23.40 -3.04
CA ALA A 118 -3.73 -23.11 -2.66
C ALA A 118 -3.41 -21.63 -2.86
N ASP A 119 -3.85 -21.03 -3.97
CA ASP A 119 -3.64 -19.60 -4.24
C ASP A 119 -4.42 -18.73 -3.25
N MET A 120 -5.64 -19.14 -2.86
CA MET A 120 -6.40 -18.46 -1.82
C MET A 120 -5.67 -18.45 -0.46
N GLN A 121 -5.03 -19.57 -0.09
CA GLN A 121 -4.23 -19.65 1.14
C GLN A 121 -3.00 -18.75 1.07
N VAL A 122 -2.31 -18.71 -0.06
CA VAL A 122 -1.16 -17.82 -0.31
C VAL A 122 -1.60 -16.36 -0.27
N ASN A 123 -2.77 -16.03 -0.84
CA ASN A 123 -3.34 -14.68 -0.81
C ASN A 123 -3.65 -14.24 0.62
N LEU A 124 -4.24 -15.11 1.44
CA LEU A 124 -4.50 -14.84 2.85
C LEU A 124 -3.19 -14.58 3.62
N LEU A 125 -2.18 -15.44 3.43
CA LEU A 125 -0.87 -15.26 4.03
C LEU A 125 -0.22 -13.93 3.60
N ALA A 126 -0.30 -13.60 2.31
CA ALA A 126 0.21 -12.34 1.75
C ALA A 126 -0.41 -11.12 2.43
N VAL A 127 -1.73 -11.12 2.58
CA VAL A 127 -2.47 -10.02 3.23
C VAL A 127 -2.10 -9.89 4.70
N VAL A 128 -1.97 -11.00 5.43
CA VAL A 128 -1.55 -11.00 6.85
C VAL A 128 -0.13 -10.45 7.00
N LEU A 129 0.80 -10.89 6.17
CA LEU A 129 2.18 -10.40 6.18
C LEU A 129 2.25 -8.92 5.80
N GLY A 130 1.56 -8.50 4.75
CA GLY A 130 1.48 -7.10 4.34
C GLY A 130 0.93 -6.20 5.44
N LEU A 131 -0.14 -6.63 6.12
CA LEU A 131 -0.70 -5.91 7.26
C LEU A 131 0.29 -5.84 8.42
N GLY A 132 0.99 -6.93 8.72
CA GLY A 132 2.02 -6.98 9.77
C GLY A 132 3.14 -5.98 9.51
N VAL A 133 3.68 -5.94 8.29
CA VAL A 133 4.72 -4.98 7.86
C VAL A 133 4.23 -3.54 8.01
N VAL A 134 3.05 -3.23 7.49
CA VAL A 134 2.47 -1.87 7.56
C VAL A 134 2.26 -1.43 9.01
N LEU A 135 1.74 -2.30 9.86
CA LEU A 135 1.55 -1.98 11.28
C LEU A 135 2.87 -1.80 12.03
N GLY A 136 3.89 -2.59 11.70
CA GLY A 136 5.24 -2.46 12.26
C GLY A 136 5.87 -1.11 11.91
N VAL A 137 5.87 -0.74 10.63
CA VAL A 137 6.41 0.53 10.12
C VAL A 137 5.68 1.74 10.73
N THR A 138 4.34 1.69 10.80
CA THR A 138 3.56 2.81 11.34
C THR A 138 3.74 3.00 12.85
N ARG A 139 3.94 1.92 13.60
CA ARG A 139 4.25 1.98 15.05
C ARG A 139 5.65 2.50 15.30
N GLY A 140 6.64 2.03 14.56
CA GLY A 140 8.03 2.49 14.66
C GLY A 140 8.17 3.99 14.38
N GLY A 141 7.49 4.51 13.35
CA GLY A 141 7.48 5.93 13.02
C GLY A 141 6.88 6.82 14.13
N ARG A 142 5.86 6.33 14.84
CA ARG A 142 5.26 7.06 15.98
C ARG A 142 6.17 7.08 17.20
N ALA A 143 6.88 6.00 17.49
CA ALA A 143 7.83 5.92 18.60
C ALA A 143 9.02 6.87 18.41
N GLY A 144 9.55 6.98 17.18
CA GLY A 144 10.64 7.90 16.85
C GLY A 144 10.25 9.38 16.96
N ARG A 145 9.02 9.74 16.61
CA ARG A 145 8.52 11.12 16.76
C ARG A 145 8.37 11.58 18.20
N ARG A 146 8.01 10.67 19.12
CA ARG A 146 7.86 11.00 20.56
C ARG A 146 9.20 11.27 21.25
N ARG A 147 10.33 10.83 20.68
CA ARG A 147 11.67 11.03 21.25
C ARG A 147 12.37 12.31 20.80
N ARG A 148 11.76 13.15 19.96
CA ARG A 148 12.37 14.44 19.62
C ARG A 148 12.18 15.38 20.80
N PRO A 149 13.27 15.78 21.51
CA PRO A 149 13.16 16.72 22.61
C PRO A 149 12.65 18.06 22.07
N LEU A 150 11.74 18.69 22.82
CA LEU A 150 11.31 20.06 22.57
C LEU A 150 12.54 20.96 22.60
N ARG A 151 12.99 21.40 21.43
CA ARG A 151 14.07 22.38 21.34
C ARG A 151 13.48 23.73 21.75
N ILE A 152 13.55 24.04 23.06
CA ILE A 152 13.17 25.36 23.58
C ILE A 152 14.17 26.36 23.00
N ARG A 153 13.70 27.20 22.08
CA ARG A 153 14.48 28.32 21.55
C ARG A 153 14.36 29.45 22.57
N VAL A 154 15.34 29.57 23.46
CA VAL A 154 15.43 30.74 24.34
C VAL A 154 15.79 31.93 23.48
N VAL A 155 14.84 32.84 23.27
CA VAL A 155 15.10 34.13 22.63
C VAL A 155 15.58 35.06 23.73
N VAL A 156 16.90 35.31 23.80
CA VAL A 156 17.45 36.33 24.71
C VAL A 156 17.16 37.68 24.08
N ALA A 157 16.25 38.42 24.67
CA ALA A 157 16.02 39.82 24.30
C ALA A 157 17.25 40.65 24.72
N LYS A 158 17.97 41.20 23.76
CA LYS A 158 19.05 42.15 24.01
C LYS A 158 18.42 43.46 24.46
N LYS A 159 18.62 43.88 25.72
CA LYS A 159 18.31 45.22 26.20
C LYS A 159 19.37 46.18 25.65
N GLU A 160 18.97 47.12 24.85
CA GLU A 160 19.73 48.35 24.54
C GLU A 160 19.46 49.41 25.59
#